data_2fd3fdb897f3973295825bd3058fa83c
#
_entry.id   2fd3fdb897f3973295825bd3058fa83c
#
_cell.length_a   1.000
_cell.length_b   1.000
_cell.length_c   1.000
_cell.angle_alpha   90.00
_cell.angle_beta   90.00
_cell.angle_gamma   90.00
#
_symmetry.space_group_name_H-M   'P 1'
#
loop_
_entity.id
_entity.type
_entity.pdbx_description
1 polymer ?
#
loop_
_entity_poly.entity_id
_entity_poly.type
_entity_poly.pdbx_seq_one_letter_code
_entity_poly.pdbx_strand_id
1 'polypeptide(L)'
;MSNTILEAKNINKFFNDPIRIQVLSNISFSINKGEFVSLTGKSGCGKSTLLYVLSTMDTDYEGALYIDQEEMPKKNESFLAKIRNEKIGFVFQFHYLLNEFNVLRNVMLPGLKLNKYSEEEVEYRAMEKLRILGIDHLALKQANHVSGGEKQRVAIARALINDPHIIMGDEPTGNLDKKNSDLVFDIFNRLSDEFKQTLLIVTHDPSFAERTHRIIKMEDGKII
;
A
#
# COMPACT_ATOMS: atom_id res chain seq x y z
N MET A 1 2.13 21.44 14.45
CA MET A 1 2.90 20.45 13.65
C MET A 1 2.06 20.07 12.45
N SER A 2 2.63 19.96 11.26
CA SER A 2 1.88 19.54 10.06
C SER A 2 1.33 18.11 10.28
N ASN A 3 0.06 17.90 9.95
CA ASN A 3 -0.57 16.59 10.05
C ASN A 3 -0.39 15.76 8.76
N THR A 4 0.40 16.29 7.81
CA THR A 4 0.62 15.68 6.49
C THR A 4 1.61 14.52 6.60
N ILE A 5 1.21 13.34 6.10
CA ILE A 5 2.05 12.14 6.07
C ILE A 5 2.67 11.90 4.70
N LEU A 6 1.98 12.31 3.64
CA LEU A 6 2.45 12.22 2.27
C LEU A 6 2.12 13.52 1.53
N GLU A 7 3.08 14.05 0.77
CA GLU A 7 2.87 15.22 -0.08
C GLU A 7 3.58 15.02 -1.41
N ALA A 8 2.83 15.11 -2.50
CA ALA A 8 3.33 15.16 -3.87
C ALA A 8 3.27 16.60 -4.39
N LYS A 9 4.37 17.07 -4.99
CA LYS A 9 4.47 18.43 -5.56
C LYS A 9 4.93 18.36 -7.01
N ASN A 10 4.07 18.79 -7.92
CA ASN A 10 4.34 18.93 -9.35
C ASN A 10 4.94 17.64 -9.97
N ILE A 11 4.43 16.46 -9.59
CA ILE A 11 4.93 15.19 -10.10
C ILE A 11 4.57 15.07 -11.58
N ASN A 12 5.59 14.88 -12.41
CA ASN A 12 5.49 14.52 -13.81
C ASN A 12 6.23 13.21 -14.06
N LYS A 13 5.65 12.33 -14.88
CA LYS A 13 6.26 11.06 -15.26
C LYS A 13 6.18 10.85 -16.76
N PHE A 14 7.31 10.47 -17.35
CA PHE A 14 7.43 10.14 -18.77
C PHE A 14 7.97 8.73 -18.91
N PHE A 15 7.47 7.99 -19.89
CA PHE A 15 8.09 6.79 -20.43
C PHE A 15 8.72 7.13 -21.79
N ASN A 16 9.91 6.60 -22.05
CA ASN A 16 10.72 6.98 -23.21
C ASN A 16 10.96 5.82 -24.20
N ASP A 17 10.17 4.74 -24.17
CA ASP A 17 10.35 3.57 -25.02
C ASP A 17 9.04 3.14 -25.69
N PRO A 18 8.96 3.13 -27.02
CA PRO A 18 9.88 3.70 -28.02
C PRO A 18 9.69 5.21 -28.25
N ILE A 19 8.58 5.78 -27.77
CA ILE A 19 8.22 7.19 -27.92
C ILE A 19 8.06 7.80 -26.52
N ARG A 20 8.47 9.05 -26.34
CA ARG A 20 8.25 9.77 -25.10
C ARG A 20 6.76 10.04 -24.90
N ILE A 21 6.17 9.41 -23.89
CA ILE A 21 4.77 9.57 -23.50
C ILE A 21 4.72 10.10 -22.08
N GLN A 22 4.01 11.19 -21.86
CA GLN A 22 3.72 11.70 -20.51
C GLN A 22 2.55 10.94 -19.92
N VAL A 23 2.76 10.27 -18.79
CA VAL A 23 1.73 9.48 -18.09
C VAL A 23 1.20 10.22 -16.85
N LEU A 24 2.03 11.03 -16.20
CA LEU A 24 1.59 11.90 -15.10
C LEU A 24 1.94 13.35 -15.44
N SER A 25 1.00 14.25 -15.24
CA SER A 25 1.13 15.68 -15.59
C SER A 25 0.75 16.56 -14.40
N ASN A 26 1.79 17.18 -13.80
CA ASN A 26 1.66 18.19 -12.74
C ASN A 26 0.78 17.74 -11.56
N ILE A 27 0.98 16.52 -11.07
CA ILE A 27 0.24 15.97 -9.94
C ILE A 27 0.71 16.62 -8.64
N SER A 28 -0.23 17.24 -7.91
CA SER A 28 0.04 17.86 -6.60
C SER A 28 -1.12 17.56 -5.65
N PHE A 29 -0.84 16.94 -4.51
CA PHE A 29 -1.80 16.72 -3.42
C PHE A 29 -1.08 16.29 -2.14
N SER A 30 -1.82 16.26 -1.04
CA SER A 30 -1.32 15.76 0.25
C SER A 30 -2.32 14.81 0.88
N ILE A 31 -1.82 13.93 1.76
CA ILE A 31 -2.62 13.02 2.60
C ILE A 31 -2.24 13.28 4.05
N ASN A 32 -3.26 13.43 4.90
CA ASN A 32 -3.07 13.65 6.32
C ASN A 32 -3.01 12.32 7.08
N LYS A 33 -2.40 12.33 8.25
CA LYS A 33 -2.32 11.18 9.14
C LYS A 33 -3.74 10.71 9.54
N GLY A 34 -3.98 9.41 9.42
CA GLY A 34 -5.27 8.79 9.72
C GLY A 34 -6.33 8.97 8.62
N GLU A 35 -5.98 9.57 7.47
CA GLU A 35 -6.91 9.75 6.36
C GLU A 35 -7.01 8.46 5.52
N PHE A 36 -8.23 8.06 5.16
CA PHE A 36 -8.50 6.98 4.22
C PHE A 36 -8.87 7.58 2.87
N VAL A 37 -7.96 7.49 1.90
CA VAL A 37 -8.09 8.09 0.58
C VAL A 37 -8.21 7.03 -0.49
N SER A 38 -9.17 7.17 -1.38
CA SER A 38 -9.26 6.41 -2.63
C SER A 38 -8.72 7.21 -3.80
N LEU A 39 -7.92 6.57 -4.64
CA LEU A 39 -7.46 7.09 -5.93
C LEU A 39 -8.23 6.37 -7.04
N THR A 40 -9.08 7.09 -7.76
CA THR A 40 -9.99 6.52 -8.76
C THR A 40 -9.74 7.11 -10.16
N GLY A 41 -10.23 6.44 -11.20
CA GLY A 41 -10.13 6.89 -12.59
C GLY A 41 -10.19 5.71 -13.56
N LYS A 42 -10.34 5.99 -14.85
CA LYS A 42 -10.39 4.99 -15.93
C LYS A 42 -9.11 4.14 -15.96
N SER A 43 -9.22 2.92 -16.50
CA SER A 43 -8.02 2.10 -16.74
C SER A 43 -7.05 2.84 -17.66
N GLY A 44 -5.75 2.75 -17.35
CA GLY A 44 -4.70 3.41 -18.14
C GLY A 44 -4.49 4.91 -17.85
N CYS A 45 -5.27 5.57 -16.97
CA CYS A 45 -5.09 6.99 -16.67
C CYS A 45 -3.89 7.33 -15.76
N GLY A 46 -3.05 6.35 -15.38
CA GLY A 46 -1.82 6.59 -14.63
C GLY A 46 -1.87 6.29 -13.12
N LYS A 47 -2.95 5.71 -12.57
CA LYS A 47 -3.12 5.47 -11.11
C LYS A 47 -2.01 4.58 -10.51
N SER A 48 -1.75 3.41 -11.09
CA SER A 48 -0.70 2.51 -10.60
C SER A 48 0.69 3.14 -10.75
N THR A 49 0.93 3.87 -11.86
CA THR A 49 2.16 4.63 -12.05
C THR A 49 2.36 5.67 -10.94
N LEU A 50 1.31 6.44 -10.62
CA LEU A 50 1.35 7.39 -9.51
C LEU A 50 1.62 6.66 -8.19
N LEU A 51 0.93 5.56 -7.91
CA LEU A 51 1.12 4.79 -6.69
C LEU A 51 2.57 4.28 -6.55
N TYR A 52 3.20 3.83 -7.64
CA TYR A 52 4.60 3.38 -7.63
C TYR A 52 5.59 4.53 -7.39
N VAL A 53 5.31 5.74 -7.91
CA VAL A 53 6.08 6.94 -7.57
C VAL A 53 5.91 7.26 -6.08
N LEU A 54 4.68 7.32 -5.56
CA LEU A 54 4.38 7.65 -4.17
C LEU A 54 4.97 6.64 -3.18
N SER A 55 5.02 5.37 -3.57
CA SER A 55 5.64 4.30 -2.76
C SER A 55 7.16 4.22 -2.90
N THR A 56 7.78 5.13 -3.66
CA THR A 56 9.22 5.15 -3.96
C THR A 56 9.74 3.93 -4.73
N MET A 57 8.86 3.15 -5.35
CA MET A 57 9.23 2.02 -6.22
C MET A 57 9.70 2.52 -7.60
N ASP A 58 9.13 3.62 -8.09
CA ASP A 58 9.58 4.32 -9.28
C ASP A 58 10.18 5.67 -8.87
N THR A 59 11.45 5.88 -9.18
CA THR A 59 12.19 7.10 -8.82
C THR A 59 12.49 7.99 -10.02
N ASP A 60 12.10 7.58 -11.23
CA ASP A 60 12.25 8.33 -12.46
C ASP A 60 11.03 9.23 -12.70
N TYR A 61 10.97 10.36 -12.00
CA TYR A 61 9.93 11.37 -12.12
C TYR A 61 10.50 12.77 -11.91
N GLU A 62 9.80 13.80 -12.38
CA GLU A 62 10.06 15.21 -12.06
C GLU A 62 9.15 15.65 -10.91
N GLY A 63 9.51 16.72 -10.20
CA GLY A 63 8.80 17.20 -9.01
C GLY A 63 9.40 16.68 -7.70
N ALA A 64 8.68 16.81 -6.59
CA ALA A 64 9.13 16.41 -5.27
C ALA A 64 8.07 15.55 -4.54
N LEU A 65 8.54 14.53 -3.82
CA LEU A 65 7.74 13.66 -2.94
C LEU A 65 8.25 13.78 -1.52
N TYR A 66 7.34 14.00 -0.57
CA TYR A 66 7.63 14.03 0.85
C TYR A 66 6.84 12.91 1.55
N ILE A 67 7.51 12.17 2.44
CA ILE A 67 6.89 11.17 3.32
C ILE A 67 7.30 11.53 4.75
N ASP A 68 6.31 11.73 5.62
CA ASP A 68 6.53 12.14 7.00
C ASP A 68 7.41 13.42 7.09
N GLN A 69 7.11 14.40 6.23
CA GLN A 69 7.80 15.69 6.06
C GLN A 69 9.27 15.60 5.57
N GLU A 70 9.75 14.40 5.25
CA GLU A 70 11.09 14.17 4.70
C GLU A 70 11.01 14.06 3.18
N GLU A 71 11.84 14.82 2.45
CA GLU A 71 11.91 14.74 0.98
C GLU A 71 12.59 13.43 0.56
N MET A 72 11.94 12.71 -0.38
CA MET A 72 12.44 11.42 -0.87
C MET A 72 13.49 11.63 -1.97
N PRO A 73 14.75 11.18 -1.75
CA PRO A 73 15.80 11.29 -2.75
C PRO A 73 15.56 10.33 -3.90
N LYS A 74 15.74 10.77 -5.16
CA LYS A 74 15.46 9.98 -6.36
C LYS A 74 16.51 8.92 -6.70
N LYS A 75 17.68 8.91 -6.06
CA LYS A 75 18.83 8.08 -6.46
C LYS A 75 19.45 7.24 -5.35
N ASN A 76 18.95 7.33 -4.11
CA ASN A 76 19.49 6.53 -3.00
C ASN A 76 18.61 5.30 -2.75
N GLU A 77 18.82 4.24 -3.54
CA GLU A 77 18.02 3.02 -3.48
C GLU A 77 18.08 2.34 -2.09
N SER A 78 19.23 2.33 -1.45
CA SER A 78 19.39 1.74 -0.10
C SER A 78 18.55 2.47 0.94
N PHE A 79 18.54 3.81 0.89
CA PHE A 79 17.69 4.64 1.75
C PHE A 79 16.21 4.40 1.45
N LEU A 80 15.81 4.42 0.15
CA LEU A 80 14.43 4.22 -0.25
C LEU A 80 13.92 2.82 0.10
N ALA A 81 14.76 1.79 -0.03
CA ALA A 81 14.41 0.43 0.41
C ALA A 81 14.12 0.36 1.90
N LYS A 82 14.88 1.11 2.73
CA LYS A 82 14.61 1.23 4.17
C LYS A 82 13.28 1.95 4.42
N ILE A 83 13.03 3.08 3.76
CA ILE A 83 11.75 3.83 3.86
C ILE A 83 10.57 2.94 3.47
N ARG A 84 10.64 2.23 2.34
CA ARG A 84 9.61 1.27 1.91
C ARG A 84 9.32 0.22 2.98
N ASN A 85 10.37 -0.35 3.57
CA ASN A 85 10.21 -1.41 4.58
C ASN A 85 9.71 -0.90 5.93
N GLU A 86 10.07 0.33 6.32
CA GLU A 86 9.77 0.89 7.65
C GLU A 86 8.49 1.74 7.66
N LYS A 87 8.31 2.61 6.64
CA LYS A 87 7.26 3.63 6.66
C LYS A 87 6.07 3.32 5.75
N ILE A 88 6.21 2.40 4.79
CA ILE A 88 5.19 2.10 3.79
C ILE A 88 4.79 0.63 3.87
N GLY A 89 3.52 0.35 4.13
CA GLY A 89 2.93 -0.95 3.90
C GLY A 89 2.34 -1.02 2.48
N PHE A 90 2.73 -1.99 1.67
CA PHE A 90 2.20 -2.10 0.31
C PHE A 90 1.37 -3.36 0.13
N VAL A 91 0.16 -3.20 -0.42
CA VAL A 91 -0.78 -4.29 -0.73
C VAL A 91 -1.04 -4.31 -2.23
N PHE A 92 -0.56 -5.34 -2.91
CA PHE A 92 -0.71 -5.53 -4.35
C PHE A 92 -2.04 -6.19 -4.69
N GLN A 93 -2.48 -6.03 -5.93
CA GLN A 93 -3.62 -6.75 -6.52
C GLN A 93 -3.38 -8.27 -6.54
N PHE A 94 -2.15 -8.71 -6.84
CA PHE A 94 -1.69 -10.09 -6.66
C PHE A 94 -0.94 -10.17 -5.33
N HIS A 95 -1.21 -11.20 -4.54
CA HIS A 95 -0.76 -11.29 -3.15
C HIS A 95 0.76 -11.42 -2.99
N TYR A 96 1.47 -11.96 -4.00
CA TYR A 96 2.92 -12.21 -4.01
C TYR A 96 3.41 -12.87 -2.72
N LEU A 97 2.66 -13.89 -2.26
CA LEU A 97 3.10 -14.72 -1.13
C LEU A 97 4.11 -15.75 -1.61
N LEU A 98 5.14 -15.99 -0.81
CA LEU A 98 6.12 -17.03 -1.06
C LEU A 98 5.50 -18.38 -0.69
N ASN A 99 5.30 -19.23 -1.68
CA ASN A 99 4.62 -20.53 -1.53
C ASN A 99 5.42 -21.53 -0.70
N GLU A 100 6.75 -21.33 -0.60
CA GLU A 100 7.67 -22.13 0.18
C GLU A 100 7.55 -21.89 1.69
N PHE A 101 6.87 -20.81 2.07
CA PHE A 101 6.65 -20.43 3.46
C PHE A 101 5.20 -20.60 3.88
N ASN A 102 4.99 -20.82 5.18
CA ASN A 102 3.68 -20.75 5.79
C ASN A 102 3.19 -19.28 5.87
N VAL A 103 1.94 -19.10 6.28
CA VAL A 103 1.30 -17.78 6.44
C VAL A 103 2.10 -16.90 7.40
N LEU A 104 2.46 -17.41 8.56
CA LEU A 104 3.21 -16.67 9.59
C LEU A 104 4.55 -16.17 9.05
N ARG A 105 5.33 -17.04 8.41
CA ARG A 105 6.64 -16.67 7.87
C ARG A 105 6.54 -15.61 6.78
N ASN A 106 5.51 -15.66 5.92
CA ASN A 106 5.24 -14.62 4.94
C ASN A 106 5.01 -13.24 5.58
N VAL A 107 4.29 -13.18 6.70
CA VAL A 107 4.06 -11.93 7.44
C VAL A 107 5.33 -11.44 8.13
N MET A 108 6.16 -12.33 8.67
CA MET A 108 7.38 -12.01 9.38
C MET A 108 8.48 -11.38 8.49
N LEU A 109 8.50 -11.71 7.18
CA LEU A 109 9.62 -11.37 6.28
C LEU A 109 10.06 -9.89 6.33
N PRO A 110 9.16 -8.87 6.21
CA PRO A 110 9.59 -7.49 6.26
C PRO A 110 10.11 -7.08 7.65
N GLY A 111 9.57 -7.64 8.73
CA GLY A 111 10.04 -7.41 10.10
C GLY A 111 11.44 -7.96 10.32
N LEU A 112 11.70 -9.18 9.86
CA LEU A 112 13.05 -9.79 9.90
C LEU A 112 14.05 -9.00 9.06
N LYS A 113 13.62 -8.51 7.87
CA LYS A 113 14.45 -7.68 7.00
C LYS A 113 14.78 -6.32 7.62
N LEU A 114 13.86 -5.72 8.38
CA LEU A 114 14.09 -4.46 9.08
C LEU A 114 15.12 -4.61 10.21
N ASN A 115 15.19 -5.80 10.81
CA ASN A 115 16.18 -6.18 11.85
C ASN A 115 16.16 -5.23 13.07
N LYS A 116 14.96 -4.76 13.45
CA LYS A 116 14.76 -3.86 14.60
C LYS A 116 14.47 -4.64 15.89
N TYR A 117 13.92 -5.83 15.77
CA TYR A 117 13.45 -6.69 16.86
C TYR A 117 14.05 -8.10 16.70
N SER A 118 14.07 -8.88 17.79
CA SER A 118 14.42 -10.30 17.72
C SER A 118 13.43 -11.09 16.88
N GLU A 119 13.78 -12.29 16.43
CA GLU A 119 12.89 -13.15 15.64
C GLU A 119 11.64 -13.52 16.43
N GLU A 120 11.77 -13.79 17.74
CA GLU A 120 10.65 -14.10 18.64
C GLU A 120 9.68 -12.91 18.77
N GLU A 121 10.20 -11.70 18.85
CA GLU A 121 9.37 -10.49 18.91
C GLU A 121 8.66 -10.25 17.56
N VAL A 122 9.35 -10.48 16.42
CA VAL A 122 8.74 -10.38 15.09
C VAL A 122 7.64 -11.44 14.92
N GLU A 123 7.85 -12.66 15.42
CA GLU A 123 6.83 -13.72 15.39
C GLU A 123 5.60 -13.33 16.22
N TYR A 124 5.80 -12.86 17.46
CA TYR A 124 4.71 -12.37 18.30
C TYR A 124 3.90 -11.28 17.60
N ARG A 125 4.56 -10.26 17.04
CA ARG A 125 3.93 -9.16 16.30
C ARG A 125 3.18 -9.66 15.06
N ALA A 126 3.74 -10.61 14.34
CA ALA A 126 3.09 -11.21 13.18
C ALA A 126 1.81 -11.95 13.58
N MET A 127 1.82 -12.73 14.68
CA MET A 127 0.63 -13.38 15.23
C MET A 127 -0.44 -12.36 15.63
N GLU A 128 -0.07 -11.23 16.25
CA GLU A 128 -1.00 -10.14 16.57
C GLU A 128 -1.66 -9.56 15.30
N LYS A 129 -0.87 -9.31 14.22
CA LYS A 129 -1.44 -8.84 12.95
C LYS A 129 -2.41 -9.87 12.34
N LEU A 130 -2.07 -11.16 12.40
CA LEU A 130 -2.96 -12.23 11.93
C LEU A 130 -4.26 -12.29 12.75
N ARG A 131 -4.22 -12.10 14.08
CA ARG A 131 -5.41 -12.03 14.95
C ARG A 131 -6.32 -10.85 14.62
N ILE A 132 -5.74 -9.65 14.44
CA ILE A 132 -6.49 -8.45 14.01
C ILE A 132 -7.27 -8.73 12.72
N LEU A 133 -6.71 -9.55 11.83
CA LEU A 133 -7.32 -9.90 10.54
C LEU A 133 -8.15 -11.20 10.58
N GLY A 134 -8.28 -11.85 11.74
CA GLY A 134 -9.09 -13.06 11.94
C GLY A 134 -8.58 -14.29 11.21
N ILE A 135 -7.25 -14.40 11.02
CA ILE A 135 -6.61 -15.51 10.28
C ILE A 135 -5.41 -16.14 11.02
N ASP A 136 -5.28 -15.92 12.32
CA ASP A 136 -4.22 -16.50 13.16
C ASP A 136 -4.26 -18.04 13.18
N HIS A 137 -5.44 -18.63 13.08
CA HIS A 137 -5.63 -20.08 12.94
C HIS A 137 -4.97 -20.68 11.67
N LEU A 138 -4.61 -19.85 10.70
CA LEU A 138 -3.92 -20.24 9.46
C LEU A 138 -2.40 -20.10 9.55
N ALA A 139 -1.84 -19.62 10.67
CA ALA A 139 -0.44 -19.21 10.80
C ALA A 139 0.56 -20.26 10.30
N LEU A 140 0.35 -21.54 10.62
CA LEU A 140 1.23 -22.64 10.23
C LEU A 140 0.87 -23.27 8.87
N LYS A 141 -0.24 -22.83 8.24
CA LYS A 141 -0.67 -23.35 6.94
C LYS A 141 0.22 -22.79 5.82
N GLN A 142 0.55 -23.63 4.84
CA GLN A 142 1.31 -23.19 3.66
C GLN A 142 0.53 -22.14 2.86
N ALA A 143 1.23 -21.11 2.35
CA ALA A 143 0.60 -19.98 1.68
C ALA A 143 -0.17 -20.38 0.40
N ASN A 144 0.22 -21.46 -0.28
CA ASN A 144 -0.48 -21.98 -1.45
C ASN A 144 -1.81 -22.70 -1.10
N HIS A 145 -2.02 -23.08 0.16
CA HIS A 145 -3.20 -23.83 0.62
C HIS A 145 -4.29 -22.94 1.24
N VAL A 146 -4.14 -21.62 1.19
CA VAL A 146 -5.17 -20.69 1.65
C VAL A 146 -5.96 -20.09 0.48
N SER A 147 -7.22 -19.74 0.71
CA SER A 147 -8.11 -19.15 -0.31
C SER A 147 -7.65 -17.74 -0.74
N GLY A 148 -8.19 -17.22 -1.86
CA GLY A 148 -7.84 -15.90 -2.37
C GLY A 148 -8.08 -14.77 -1.36
N GLY A 149 -9.23 -14.77 -0.68
CA GLY A 149 -9.53 -13.78 0.36
C GLY A 149 -8.65 -13.93 1.61
N GLU A 150 -8.24 -15.15 1.97
CA GLU A 150 -7.27 -15.39 3.03
C GLU A 150 -5.88 -14.89 2.62
N LYS A 151 -5.43 -15.16 1.39
CA LYS A 151 -4.17 -14.64 0.84
C LYS A 151 -4.12 -13.11 0.90
N GLN A 152 -5.23 -12.45 0.58
CA GLN A 152 -5.30 -11.00 0.66
C GLN A 152 -5.14 -10.50 2.10
N ARG A 153 -5.79 -11.14 3.07
CA ARG A 153 -5.61 -10.81 4.48
C ARG A 153 -4.18 -11.06 4.96
N VAL A 154 -3.52 -12.12 4.49
CA VAL A 154 -2.09 -12.35 4.77
C VAL A 154 -1.22 -11.23 4.18
N ALA A 155 -1.51 -10.77 2.95
CA ALA A 155 -0.79 -9.65 2.33
C ALA A 155 -0.98 -8.34 3.11
N ILE A 156 -2.18 -8.09 3.65
CA ILE A 156 -2.45 -6.94 4.53
C ILE A 156 -1.69 -7.09 5.86
N ALA A 157 -1.69 -8.29 6.49
CA ALA A 157 -0.92 -8.53 7.71
C ALA A 157 0.57 -8.28 7.49
N ARG A 158 1.11 -8.73 6.36
CA ARG A 158 2.50 -8.48 5.95
C ARG A 158 2.80 -7.00 5.77
N ALA A 159 1.88 -6.24 5.20
CA ALA A 159 2.02 -4.79 5.05
C ALA A 159 2.02 -4.06 6.40
N LEU A 160 1.38 -4.62 7.43
CA LEU A 160 1.25 -4.02 8.77
C LEU A 160 2.39 -4.36 9.74
N ILE A 161 3.27 -5.33 9.45
CA ILE A 161 4.20 -5.90 10.43
C ILE A 161 5.14 -4.88 11.07
N ASN A 162 5.56 -3.87 10.33
CA ASN A 162 6.47 -2.82 10.77
C ASN A 162 5.76 -1.55 11.27
N ASP A 163 4.44 -1.59 11.49
CA ASP A 163 3.60 -0.45 11.88
C ASP A 163 3.84 0.78 10.97
N PRO A 164 3.58 0.65 9.66
CA PRO A 164 3.91 1.68 8.68
C PRO A 164 3.12 2.95 8.92
N HIS A 165 3.66 4.08 8.49
CA HIS A 165 2.97 5.37 8.57
C HIS A 165 1.81 5.48 7.58
N ILE A 166 1.91 4.80 6.43
CA ILE A 166 0.86 4.73 5.40
C ILE A 166 0.82 3.33 4.78
N ILE A 167 -0.39 2.84 4.53
CA ILE A 167 -0.62 1.66 3.68
C ILE A 167 -1.08 2.13 2.31
N MET A 168 -0.43 1.62 1.28
CA MET A 168 -0.78 1.85 -0.11
C MET A 168 -1.27 0.55 -0.75
N GLY A 169 -2.41 0.59 -1.43
CA GLY A 169 -2.99 -0.58 -2.09
C GLY A 169 -3.24 -0.33 -3.57
N ASP A 170 -2.78 -1.24 -4.43
CA ASP A 170 -3.08 -1.23 -5.85
C ASP A 170 -4.17 -2.27 -6.14
N GLU A 171 -5.42 -1.82 -6.28
CA GLU A 171 -6.60 -2.64 -6.52
C GLU A 171 -6.71 -3.87 -5.61
N PRO A 172 -6.64 -3.72 -4.28
CA PRO A 172 -6.51 -4.85 -3.35
C PRO A 172 -7.73 -5.78 -3.31
N THR A 173 -8.83 -5.42 -3.97
CA THR A 173 -10.06 -6.21 -4.07
C THR A 173 -10.33 -6.69 -5.50
N GLY A 174 -9.52 -6.30 -6.50
CA GLY A 174 -9.79 -6.52 -7.92
C GLY A 174 -9.90 -7.99 -8.35
N ASN A 175 -9.32 -8.92 -7.60
CA ASN A 175 -9.35 -10.36 -7.88
C ASN A 175 -10.24 -11.15 -6.89
N LEU A 176 -11.07 -10.47 -6.11
CA LEU A 176 -11.92 -11.09 -5.09
C LEU A 176 -13.38 -11.10 -5.50
N ASP A 177 -14.13 -12.08 -5.03
CA ASP A 177 -15.59 -12.04 -5.09
C ASP A 177 -16.15 -10.94 -4.18
N LYS A 178 -17.42 -10.60 -4.36
CA LYS A 178 -18.08 -9.51 -3.63
C LYS A 178 -17.96 -9.65 -2.12
N LYS A 179 -18.18 -10.86 -1.58
CA LYS A 179 -18.11 -11.13 -0.14
C LYS A 179 -16.71 -10.88 0.43
N ASN A 180 -15.67 -11.36 -0.25
CA ASN A 180 -14.28 -11.14 0.17
C ASN A 180 -13.85 -9.68 -0.03
N SER A 181 -14.36 -9.00 -1.06
CA SER A 181 -14.12 -7.57 -1.28
C SER A 181 -14.69 -6.73 -0.15
N ASP A 182 -15.92 -6.98 0.29
CA ASP A 182 -16.54 -6.30 1.42
C ASP A 182 -15.77 -6.56 2.72
N LEU A 183 -15.35 -7.80 2.98
CA LEU A 183 -14.50 -8.13 4.15
C LEU A 183 -13.17 -7.37 4.14
N VAL A 184 -12.51 -7.25 2.99
CA VAL A 184 -11.25 -6.50 2.86
C VAL A 184 -11.50 -5.01 3.06
N PHE A 185 -12.60 -4.47 2.55
CA PHE A 185 -12.99 -3.08 2.82
C PHE A 185 -13.18 -2.84 4.32
N ASP A 186 -13.96 -3.71 5.00
CA ASP A 186 -14.24 -3.57 6.44
C ASP A 186 -12.95 -3.64 7.27
N ILE A 187 -11.96 -4.44 6.84
CA ILE A 187 -10.62 -4.45 7.43
C ILE A 187 -9.94 -3.09 7.28
N PHE A 188 -9.89 -2.52 6.07
CA PHE A 188 -9.29 -1.20 5.85
C PHE A 188 -10.01 -0.10 6.63
N ASN A 189 -11.35 -0.13 6.64
CA ASN A 189 -12.15 0.82 7.42
C ASN A 189 -11.80 0.73 8.91
N ARG A 190 -11.75 -0.47 9.46
CA ARG A 190 -11.38 -0.69 10.87
C ARG A 190 -9.95 -0.22 11.15
N LEU A 191 -8.98 -0.48 10.25
CA LEU A 191 -7.60 0.01 10.39
C LEU A 191 -7.55 1.54 10.41
N SER A 192 -8.36 2.22 9.61
CA SER A 192 -8.46 3.67 9.59
C SER A 192 -9.14 4.22 10.84
N ASP A 193 -10.31 3.68 11.20
CA ASP A 193 -11.15 4.24 12.26
C ASP A 193 -10.62 3.95 13.67
N GLU A 194 -10.25 2.70 13.95
CA GLU A 194 -9.80 2.26 15.27
C GLU A 194 -8.30 2.49 15.48
N PHE A 195 -7.48 2.17 14.49
CA PHE A 195 -6.00 2.24 14.59
C PHE A 195 -5.42 3.53 14.04
N LYS A 196 -6.25 4.44 13.48
CA LYS A 196 -5.83 5.70 12.87
C LYS A 196 -4.75 5.51 11.79
N GLN A 197 -4.80 4.35 11.12
CA GLN A 197 -3.88 4.03 10.02
C GLN A 197 -4.21 4.91 8.80
N THR A 198 -3.19 5.54 8.22
CA THR A 198 -3.33 6.26 6.96
C THR A 198 -3.40 5.27 5.80
N LEU A 199 -4.36 5.45 4.90
CA LEU A 199 -4.60 4.55 3.77
C LEU A 199 -4.69 5.33 2.46
N LEU A 200 -4.01 4.84 1.43
CA LEU A 200 -4.18 5.28 0.03
C LEU A 200 -4.46 4.06 -0.84
N ILE A 201 -5.67 3.92 -1.32
CA ILE A 201 -6.10 2.74 -2.08
C ILE A 201 -6.49 3.15 -3.50
N VAL A 202 -5.79 2.59 -4.48
CA VAL A 202 -6.21 2.64 -5.89
C VAL A 202 -7.35 1.64 -6.08
N THR A 203 -8.45 2.11 -6.63
CA THR A 203 -9.58 1.25 -6.98
C THR A 203 -10.35 1.79 -8.18
N HIS A 204 -10.92 0.88 -8.97
CA HIS A 204 -11.89 1.20 -10.00
C HIS A 204 -13.34 0.89 -9.55
N ASP A 205 -13.54 0.36 -8.34
CA ASP A 205 -14.85 0.09 -7.77
C ASP A 205 -15.44 1.36 -7.12
N PRO A 206 -16.50 1.96 -7.70
CA PRO A 206 -17.13 3.15 -7.12
C PRO A 206 -17.69 2.89 -5.73
N SER A 207 -18.24 1.70 -5.48
CA SER A 207 -18.84 1.35 -4.19
C SER A 207 -17.79 1.27 -3.07
N PHE A 208 -16.56 0.88 -3.39
CA PHE A 208 -15.43 0.96 -2.48
C PHE A 208 -15.03 2.41 -2.22
N ALA A 209 -14.87 3.20 -3.29
CA ALA A 209 -14.38 4.56 -3.20
C ALA A 209 -15.31 5.48 -2.41
N GLU A 210 -16.62 5.38 -2.60
CA GLU A 210 -17.64 6.20 -1.93
C GLU A 210 -17.67 6.02 -0.40
N ARG A 211 -17.12 4.91 0.10
CA ARG A 211 -17.06 4.59 1.52
C ARG A 211 -15.78 5.09 2.20
N THR A 212 -14.85 5.73 1.46
CA THR A 212 -13.60 6.30 2.01
C THR A 212 -13.77 7.76 2.42
N HIS A 213 -12.84 8.30 3.22
CA HIS A 213 -12.96 9.67 3.72
C HIS A 213 -12.83 10.72 2.59
N ARG A 214 -12.02 10.44 1.56
CA ARG A 214 -11.80 11.31 0.42
C ARG A 214 -11.49 10.52 -0.84
N ILE A 215 -11.99 11.02 -1.96
CA ILE A 215 -11.72 10.48 -3.28
C ILE A 215 -10.86 11.47 -4.05
N ILE A 216 -9.73 11.00 -4.57
CA ILE A 216 -8.91 11.70 -5.57
C ILE A 216 -9.24 11.07 -6.92
N LYS A 217 -9.76 11.90 -7.85
CA LYS A 217 -10.08 11.42 -9.20
C LYS A 217 -8.96 11.77 -10.17
N MET A 218 -8.58 10.77 -11.00
CA MET A 218 -7.61 10.95 -12.07
C MET A 218 -8.23 10.74 -13.43
N GLU A 219 -7.86 11.61 -14.37
CA GLU A 219 -8.17 11.49 -15.79
C GLU A 219 -6.95 11.96 -16.60
N ASP A 220 -6.54 11.16 -17.61
CA ASP A 220 -5.42 11.46 -18.52
C ASP A 220 -4.16 12.00 -17.82
N GLY A 221 -3.76 11.33 -16.76
CA GLY A 221 -2.55 11.65 -16.00
C GLY A 221 -2.66 12.89 -15.10
N LYS A 222 -3.84 13.42 -14.86
CA LYS A 222 -4.09 14.60 -14.01
C LYS A 222 -5.09 14.30 -12.91
N ILE A 223 -5.03 15.05 -11.81
CA ILE A 223 -6.08 15.10 -10.79
C ILE A 223 -7.15 16.10 -11.26
N ILE A 224 -8.44 15.69 -11.14
CA ILE A 224 -9.60 16.49 -11.53
C ILE A 224 -10.54 16.70 -10.34
#